data_a3435afb843be44cf3023d377cbbcbee
#
_entry.id   a3435afb843be44cf3023d377cbbcbee
#
_cell.length_a   1.000
_cell.length_b   1.000
_cell.length_c   1.000
_cell.angle_alpha   90.00
_cell.angle_beta   90.00
_cell.angle_gamma   90.00
#
_symmetry.space_group_name_H-M   'P 1'
#
loop_
_entity.id
_entity.type
_entity.pdbx_description
1 polymer ?
#
loop_
_entity_poly.entity_id
_entity_poly.type
_entity_poly.pdbx_seq_one_letter_code
_entity_poly.pdbx_strand_id
1 'polypeptide(L)'
;MTQIFDSVSFLKTVTHQPGVYRMYNAEAVVIYVGKAKDLKKRLSSYFRKKVDSEKTKALVSNIAKIDVTVTHTETEALILEHNYIKQYLPKYNVLLRDDKSYPYIFLSAHRHPRVSLHRGAKKRKGEYFGPYPDSGAVRETLHLIQKIFPVRQCEDTVYANRTRPCLMYQIGRCAGPCVSSVISDVDYAELVGYLRLFLQGKDNQVLELLVQKMEIASQQLKFENAAKFRDQIQAIRRVQEQQYVSEDSQEDMDVLGFAQENGIACIHILMIRQGKVLGSRSHFPKIPQNTNAQEVFDSFLTQYYLSHNEARTIPSRIILNQELAADVEAIQLALSDVAGRKVQFHTSPSGSRGRYLKLSNTNALTAMTTKINHKMTINQRFKALRDVLAMDSIARMECFDISHTMGESTIASCVVFNSEGPVKQEYRRYNITGITGGDDYAAMGQALERRYAKQLDVEKIPDIIFIDGGKGQLNRAHEIIAQYWGDWPKRPVMIGIAKGVTRKPGLETLITVDGDEFHLPSDDPALHLIQHIRDESHNHAIAGHRAKRGKTRKTSALEGIEGVGPKRRQALLKYTGGLQELKRASVEEIAKVPGISHSLAEIIYQALKQ
;
A
#
# COMPACT_ATOMS: atom_id res chain seq x y z
N MET A 1 -31.46 -32.79 6.31
CA MET A 1 -30.93 -33.77 5.33
C MET A 1 -30.15 -33.02 4.29
N THR A 2 -28.84 -33.11 4.30
CA THR A 2 -27.96 -32.48 3.28
C THR A 2 -28.24 -33.17 1.96
N GLN A 3 -28.78 -32.43 1.00
CA GLN A 3 -29.07 -32.93 -0.35
C GLN A 3 -27.72 -33.25 -1.01
N ILE A 4 -27.42 -34.55 -1.19
CA ILE A 4 -26.20 -35.02 -1.85
C ILE A 4 -26.30 -34.63 -3.31
N PHE A 5 -25.32 -33.87 -3.83
CA PHE A 5 -25.26 -33.44 -5.23
C PHE A 5 -25.18 -34.64 -6.18
N ASP A 6 -26.16 -34.78 -7.08
CA ASP A 6 -26.16 -35.84 -8.11
C ASP A 6 -25.20 -35.50 -9.25
N SER A 7 -23.94 -35.90 -9.05
CA SER A 7 -22.89 -35.66 -10.02
C SER A 7 -23.08 -36.46 -11.33
N VAL A 8 -23.74 -37.61 -11.29
CA VAL A 8 -23.93 -38.48 -12.46
C VAL A 8 -24.89 -37.86 -13.46
N SER A 9 -26.06 -37.40 -12.98
CA SER A 9 -27.03 -36.71 -13.82
C SER A 9 -26.50 -35.37 -14.33
N PHE A 10 -25.79 -34.61 -13.47
CA PHE A 10 -25.18 -33.35 -13.87
C PHE A 10 -24.14 -33.53 -14.98
N LEU A 11 -23.21 -34.49 -14.89
CA LEU A 11 -22.17 -34.71 -15.89
C LEU A 11 -22.70 -35.12 -17.27
N LYS A 12 -23.93 -35.65 -17.36
CA LYS A 12 -24.57 -35.94 -18.63
C LYS A 12 -24.92 -34.66 -19.42
N THR A 13 -25.19 -33.56 -18.73
CA THR A 13 -25.59 -32.28 -19.33
C THR A 13 -24.40 -31.40 -19.69
N VAL A 14 -23.20 -31.71 -19.20
CA VAL A 14 -22.00 -30.89 -19.41
C VAL A 14 -21.36 -31.13 -20.79
N THR A 15 -21.02 -30.06 -21.48
CA THR A 15 -20.38 -30.05 -22.80
C THR A 15 -18.87 -30.28 -22.75
N HIS A 16 -18.25 -30.64 -23.87
CA HIS A 16 -16.81 -30.77 -24.04
C HIS A 16 -16.12 -29.44 -24.45
N GLN A 17 -16.83 -28.31 -24.41
CA GLN A 17 -16.28 -27.01 -24.77
C GLN A 17 -15.49 -26.38 -23.61
N PRO A 18 -14.63 -25.36 -23.91
CA PRO A 18 -13.97 -24.57 -22.89
C PRO A 18 -14.98 -23.73 -22.09
N GLY A 19 -14.64 -23.43 -20.85
CA GLY A 19 -15.52 -22.61 -20.02
C GLY A 19 -15.10 -22.53 -18.56
N VAL A 20 -15.96 -21.90 -17.78
CA VAL A 20 -15.77 -21.68 -16.34
C VAL A 20 -16.92 -22.32 -15.57
N TYR A 21 -16.61 -22.94 -14.46
CA TYR A 21 -17.60 -23.53 -13.55
C TYR A 21 -17.49 -22.92 -12.14
N ARG A 22 -18.67 -22.76 -11.50
CA ARG A 22 -18.81 -22.24 -10.14
C ARG A 22 -19.48 -23.32 -9.28
N MET A 23 -18.84 -23.66 -8.17
CA MET A 23 -19.36 -24.61 -7.20
C MET A 23 -19.93 -23.87 -6.00
N TYR A 24 -21.13 -24.24 -5.59
CA TYR A 24 -21.88 -23.64 -4.49
C TYR A 24 -22.07 -24.62 -3.37
N ASN A 25 -22.10 -24.11 -2.14
CA ASN A 25 -22.49 -24.87 -0.96
C ASN A 25 -24.04 -24.88 -0.76
N ALA A 26 -24.50 -25.49 0.33
CA ALA A 26 -25.94 -25.57 0.65
C ALA A 26 -26.59 -24.19 0.87
N GLU A 27 -25.83 -23.20 1.32
CA GLU A 27 -26.27 -21.81 1.52
C GLU A 27 -26.20 -20.96 0.24
N ALA A 28 -26.04 -21.59 -0.93
CA ALA A 28 -25.89 -20.92 -2.23
C ALA A 28 -24.70 -19.96 -2.33
N VAL A 29 -23.67 -20.10 -1.49
CA VAL A 29 -22.42 -19.34 -1.56
C VAL A 29 -21.46 -20.00 -2.52
N VAL A 30 -20.81 -19.22 -3.39
CA VAL A 30 -19.75 -19.72 -4.29
C VAL A 30 -18.52 -20.09 -3.46
N ILE A 31 -18.19 -21.38 -3.42
CA ILE A 31 -17.06 -21.91 -2.65
C ILE A 31 -15.81 -22.18 -3.51
N TYR A 32 -15.99 -22.37 -4.82
CA TYR A 32 -14.89 -22.57 -5.78
C TYR A 32 -15.27 -22.10 -7.18
N VAL A 33 -14.32 -21.53 -7.88
CA VAL A 33 -14.38 -21.20 -9.31
C VAL A 33 -13.20 -21.85 -10.01
N GLY A 34 -13.45 -22.46 -11.17
CA GLY A 34 -12.38 -23.04 -11.97
C GLY A 34 -12.66 -22.95 -13.46
N LYS A 35 -11.58 -22.89 -14.26
CA LYS A 35 -11.62 -22.96 -15.72
C LYS A 35 -11.39 -24.38 -16.22
N ALA A 36 -11.81 -24.65 -17.44
CA ALA A 36 -11.49 -25.87 -18.15
C ALA A 36 -11.36 -25.61 -19.64
N LYS A 37 -10.42 -26.29 -20.29
CA LYS A 37 -10.34 -26.43 -21.74
C LYS A 37 -11.41 -27.38 -22.27
N ASP A 38 -11.77 -28.38 -21.47
CA ASP A 38 -12.85 -29.34 -21.68
C ASP A 38 -13.61 -29.47 -20.35
N LEU A 39 -14.77 -28.83 -20.24
CA LEU A 39 -15.58 -28.77 -19.04
C LEU A 39 -15.96 -30.16 -18.53
N LYS A 40 -16.37 -31.07 -19.43
CA LYS A 40 -16.80 -32.40 -19.05
C LYS A 40 -15.66 -33.25 -18.50
N LYS A 41 -14.48 -33.22 -19.13
CA LYS A 41 -13.29 -33.93 -18.62
C LYS A 41 -12.86 -33.39 -17.26
N ARG A 42 -12.83 -32.07 -17.12
CA ARG A 42 -12.40 -31.41 -15.89
C ARG A 42 -13.36 -31.69 -14.74
N LEU A 43 -14.67 -31.52 -14.93
CA LEU A 43 -15.67 -31.77 -13.91
C LEU A 43 -15.75 -33.26 -13.52
N SER A 44 -15.62 -34.16 -14.49
CA SER A 44 -15.56 -35.60 -14.21
C SER A 44 -14.36 -35.98 -13.32
N SER A 45 -13.24 -35.24 -13.38
CA SER A 45 -12.06 -35.54 -12.57
C SER A 45 -12.28 -35.33 -11.06
N TYR A 46 -13.21 -34.46 -10.66
CA TYR A 46 -13.55 -34.23 -9.25
C TYR A 46 -14.33 -35.39 -8.61
N PHE A 47 -15.09 -36.13 -9.42
CA PHE A 47 -16.01 -37.18 -8.95
C PHE A 47 -15.48 -38.60 -9.19
N ARG A 48 -14.17 -38.76 -9.46
CA ARG A 48 -13.54 -40.09 -9.58
C ARG A 48 -13.44 -40.78 -8.22
N LYS A 49 -13.46 -42.14 -8.23
CA LYS A 49 -13.36 -42.97 -7.00
C LYS A 49 -12.05 -42.78 -6.22
N LYS A 50 -10.95 -42.41 -6.88
CA LYS A 50 -9.68 -42.02 -6.24
C LYS A 50 -9.41 -40.54 -6.53
N VAL A 51 -9.56 -39.70 -5.51
CA VAL A 51 -9.15 -38.31 -5.50
C VAL A 51 -7.98 -38.19 -4.52
N ASP A 52 -6.80 -37.85 -5.02
CA ASP A 52 -5.57 -37.86 -4.23
C ASP A 52 -5.40 -36.60 -3.35
N SER A 53 -6.13 -35.52 -3.63
CA SER A 53 -6.01 -34.26 -2.90
C SER A 53 -7.05 -34.13 -1.79
N GLU A 54 -6.60 -33.96 -0.55
CA GLU A 54 -7.46 -33.67 0.60
C GLU A 54 -8.30 -32.41 0.42
N LYS A 55 -7.72 -31.37 -0.23
CA LYS A 55 -8.44 -30.15 -0.62
C LYS A 55 -9.62 -30.46 -1.53
N THR A 56 -9.41 -31.31 -2.54
CA THR A 56 -10.47 -31.68 -3.50
C THR A 56 -11.54 -32.52 -2.81
N LYS A 57 -11.19 -33.43 -1.90
CA LYS A 57 -12.16 -34.17 -1.08
C LYS A 57 -13.02 -33.25 -0.24
N ALA A 58 -12.39 -32.28 0.46
CA ALA A 58 -13.09 -31.28 1.26
C ALA A 58 -13.96 -30.35 0.41
N LEU A 59 -13.53 -29.98 -0.79
CA LEU A 59 -14.34 -29.22 -1.72
C LEU A 59 -15.58 -30.02 -2.16
N VAL A 60 -15.37 -31.25 -2.65
CA VAL A 60 -16.46 -32.10 -3.18
C VAL A 60 -17.52 -32.41 -2.13
N SER A 61 -17.13 -32.64 -0.86
CA SER A 61 -18.08 -32.87 0.23
C SER A 61 -18.98 -31.68 0.57
N ASN A 62 -18.61 -30.48 0.14
CA ASN A 62 -19.37 -29.25 0.38
C ASN A 62 -20.14 -28.75 -0.85
N ILE A 63 -20.12 -29.46 -1.97
CA ILE A 63 -20.84 -29.07 -3.18
C ILE A 63 -22.32 -29.42 -3.07
N ALA A 64 -23.18 -28.41 -3.21
CA ALA A 64 -24.63 -28.58 -3.36
C ALA A 64 -25.11 -28.31 -4.79
N LYS A 65 -24.42 -27.42 -5.53
CA LYS A 65 -24.80 -27.05 -6.92
C LYS A 65 -23.55 -26.68 -7.70
N ILE A 66 -23.56 -26.92 -9.02
CA ILE A 66 -22.54 -26.46 -9.97
C ILE A 66 -23.23 -25.71 -11.12
N ASP A 67 -22.79 -24.50 -11.40
CA ASP A 67 -23.15 -23.75 -12.60
C ASP A 67 -21.97 -23.72 -13.58
N VAL A 68 -22.28 -23.83 -14.87
CA VAL A 68 -21.28 -23.82 -15.94
C VAL A 68 -21.56 -22.68 -16.89
N THR A 69 -20.52 -21.95 -17.27
CA THR A 69 -20.54 -20.92 -18.33
C THR A 69 -19.59 -21.34 -19.43
N VAL A 70 -20.12 -21.63 -20.62
CA VAL A 70 -19.33 -21.99 -21.80
C VAL A 70 -18.72 -20.74 -22.40
N THR A 71 -17.47 -20.84 -22.88
CA THR A 71 -16.75 -19.77 -23.58
C THR A 71 -16.30 -20.26 -24.96
N HIS A 72 -15.96 -19.34 -25.86
CA HIS A 72 -15.48 -19.71 -27.20
C HIS A 72 -14.00 -20.14 -27.17
N THR A 73 -13.20 -19.57 -26.27
CA THR A 73 -11.76 -19.82 -26.17
C THR A 73 -11.34 -20.10 -24.73
N GLU A 74 -10.17 -20.74 -24.58
CA GLU A 74 -9.55 -20.96 -23.27
C GLU A 74 -9.11 -19.63 -22.62
N THR A 75 -8.69 -18.66 -23.43
CA THR A 75 -8.34 -17.31 -22.98
C THR A 75 -9.54 -16.58 -22.37
N GLU A 76 -10.72 -16.67 -23.01
CA GLU A 76 -11.97 -16.14 -22.44
C GLU A 76 -12.32 -16.82 -21.12
N ALA A 77 -12.16 -18.16 -21.03
CA ALA A 77 -12.38 -18.90 -19.80
C ALA A 77 -11.44 -18.42 -18.68
N LEU A 78 -10.17 -18.16 -18.99
CA LEU A 78 -9.19 -17.65 -18.03
C LEU A 78 -9.56 -16.26 -17.48
N ILE A 79 -9.97 -15.36 -18.36
CA ILE A 79 -10.39 -14.00 -17.97
C ILE A 79 -11.68 -14.05 -17.14
N LEU A 80 -12.64 -14.88 -17.53
CA LEU A 80 -13.91 -15.04 -16.82
C LEU A 80 -13.72 -15.68 -15.44
N GLU A 81 -12.84 -16.70 -15.32
CA GLU A 81 -12.45 -17.29 -14.04
C GLU A 81 -11.88 -16.24 -13.11
N HIS A 82 -10.92 -15.44 -13.60
CA HIS A 82 -10.33 -14.34 -12.83
C HIS A 82 -11.39 -13.36 -12.32
N ASN A 83 -12.33 -12.93 -13.17
CA ASN A 83 -13.40 -12.02 -12.80
C ASN A 83 -14.31 -12.61 -11.72
N TYR A 84 -14.68 -13.87 -11.84
CA TYR A 84 -15.50 -14.56 -10.83
C TYR A 84 -14.75 -14.76 -9.50
N ILE A 85 -13.47 -15.12 -9.52
CA ILE A 85 -12.65 -15.22 -8.30
C ILE A 85 -12.60 -13.87 -7.58
N LYS A 86 -12.42 -12.78 -8.33
CA LYS A 86 -12.39 -11.41 -7.79
C LYS A 86 -13.75 -11.00 -7.21
N GLN A 87 -14.84 -11.37 -7.88
CA GLN A 87 -16.21 -11.03 -7.48
C GLN A 87 -16.66 -11.79 -6.23
N TYR A 88 -16.45 -13.12 -6.21
CA TYR A 88 -17.00 -14.01 -5.19
C TYR A 88 -16.04 -14.34 -4.05
N LEU A 89 -14.73 -14.12 -4.21
CA LEU A 89 -13.67 -14.42 -3.22
C LEU A 89 -13.81 -15.84 -2.62
N PRO A 90 -13.89 -16.91 -3.44
CA PRO A 90 -14.29 -18.22 -2.99
C PRO A 90 -13.29 -18.83 -2.01
N LYS A 91 -13.80 -19.59 -1.02
CA LYS A 91 -13.00 -20.19 0.07
C LYS A 91 -11.88 -21.13 -0.40
N TYR A 92 -12.13 -21.89 -1.46
CA TYR A 92 -11.21 -22.92 -1.98
C TYR A 92 -10.32 -22.43 -3.13
N ASN A 93 -10.43 -21.16 -3.54
CA ASN A 93 -9.51 -20.58 -4.51
C ASN A 93 -8.32 -19.90 -3.82
N VAL A 94 -7.21 -19.81 -4.56
CA VAL A 94 -6.10 -18.92 -4.19
C VAL A 94 -6.53 -17.48 -4.41
N LEU A 95 -6.31 -16.61 -3.44
CA LEU A 95 -6.74 -15.22 -3.49
C LEU A 95 -5.55 -14.26 -3.32
N LEU A 96 -5.34 -13.40 -4.31
CA LEU A 96 -4.39 -12.30 -4.23
C LEU A 96 -5.12 -11.02 -3.81
N ARG A 97 -4.85 -10.54 -2.59
CA ARG A 97 -5.41 -9.30 -2.04
C ARG A 97 -4.46 -8.11 -2.25
N ASP A 98 -4.13 -7.78 -3.49
CA ASP A 98 -3.26 -6.63 -3.79
C ASP A 98 -3.89 -5.73 -4.86
N ASP A 99 -4.82 -4.86 -4.44
CA ASP A 99 -5.48 -3.87 -5.29
C ASP A 99 -4.70 -2.55 -5.41
N LYS A 100 -3.49 -2.46 -4.83
CA LYS A 100 -2.74 -1.21 -4.85
C LYS A 100 -2.08 -0.98 -6.20
N SER A 101 -2.42 0.14 -6.84
CA SER A 101 -1.74 0.60 -8.06
C SER A 101 -0.27 0.90 -7.79
N TYR A 102 0.60 0.50 -8.72
CA TYR A 102 2.03 0.83 -8.67
C TYR A 102 2.26 2.32 -8.92
N PRO A 103 3.23 2.92 -8.25
CA PRO A 103 3.63 4.29 -8.53
C PRO A 103 4.56 4.38 -9.74
N TYR A 104 4.52 5.55 -10.38
CA TYR A 104 5.35 5.94 -11.53
C TYR A 104 6.03 7.27 -11.26
N ILE A 105 7.16 7.50 -11.91
CA ILE A 105 7.68 8.85 -12.13
C ILE A 105 6.94 9.41 -13.34
N PHE A 106 6.35 10.59 -13.18
CA PHE A 106 5.57 11.27 -14.21
C PHE A 106 6.30 12.55 -14.63
N LEU A 107 6.51 12.70 -15.93
CA LEU A 107 7.02 13.90 -16.58
C LEU A 107 5.86 14.54 -17.36
N SER A 108 5.46 15.77 -16.98
CA SER A 108 4.28 16.42 -17.53
C SER A 108 4.52 16.96 -18.95
N ALA A 109 3.45 17.01 -19.79
CA ALA A 109 3.47 17.60 -21.12
C ALA A 109 3.28 19.13 -21.08
N HIS A 110 3.99 19.83 -20.20
CA HIS A 110 3.97 21.30 -20.10
C HIS A 110 5.12 21.90 -20.92
N ARG A 111 5.06 23.20 -21.29
CA ARG A 111 6.18 23.94 -21.95
C ARG A 111 7.48 23.76 -21.16
N HIS A 112 7.41 23.87 -19.83
CA HIS A 112 8.48 23.49 -18.92
C HIS A 112 8.01 22.27 -18.11
N PRO A 113 8.32 21.04 -18.54
CA PRO A 113 7.86 19.83 -17.88
C PRO A 113 8.27 19.78 -16.40
N ARG A 114 7.41 19.21 -15.55
CA ARG A 114 7.74 18.89 -14.16
C ARG A 114 7.86 17.40 -13.96
N VAL A 115 8.71 17.00 -13.03
CA VAL A 115 8.82 15.60 -12.60
C VAL A 115 8.10 15.42 -11.26
N SER A 116 7.30 14.36 -11.14
CA SER A 116 6.52 14.07 -9.93
C SER A 116 6.20 12.59 -9.78
N LEU A 117 5.81 12.18 -8.55
CA LEU A 117 5.23 10.88 -8.31
C LEU A 117 3.78 10.84 -8.82
N HIS A 118 3.44 9.80 -9.57
CA HIS A 118 2.07 9.49 -9.98
C HIS A 118 1.66 8.12 -9.47
N ARG A 119 0.38 8.00 -9.06
CA ARG A 119 -0.23 6.74 -8.67
C ARG A 119 -1.65 6.69 -9.20
N GLY A 120 -2.08 5.51 -9.69
CA GLY A 120 -3.40 5.31 -10.28
C GLY A 120 -3.38 5.32 -11.80
N ALA A 121 -4.54 5.53 -12.44
CA ALA A 121 -4.71 5.49 -13.88
C ALA A 121 -3.88 6.57 -14.61
N LYS A 122 -3.29 6.24 -15.74
CA LYS A 122 -2.40 7.10 -16.55
C LYS A 122 -3.19 8.13 -17.38
N LYS A 123 -4.09 8.89 -16.77
CA LYS A 123 -4.99 9.84 -17.46
C LYS A 123 -4.38 11.21 -17.79
N ARG A 124 -3.24 11.55 -17.16
CA ARG A 124 -2.58 12.85 -17.39
C ARG A 124 -1.73 12.80 -18.65
N LYS A 125 -1.78 13.89 -19.46
CA LYS A 125 -0.90 14.03 -20.63
C LYS A 125 0.55 14.19 -20.17
N GLY A 126 1.45 13.31 -20.64
CA GLY A 126 2.85 13.26 -20.28
C GLY A 126 3.44 11.85 -20.37
N GLU A 127 4.66 11.71 -19.89
CA GLU A 127 5.41 10.45 -19.93
C GLU A 127 5.43 9.81 -18.55
N TYR A 128 5.29 8.46 -18.52
CA TYR A 128 5.28 7.67 -17.29
C TYR A 128 6.42 6.67 -17.31
N PHE A 129 7.28 6.73 -16.29
CA PHE A 129 8.44 5.85 -16.13
C PHE A 129 8.23 4.93 -14.93
N GLY A 130 8.43 3.65 -15.09
CA GLY A 130 8.15 2.60 -14.11
C GLY A 130 7.41 1.42 -14.73
N PRO A 131 6.71 0.57 -13.97
CA PRO A 131 6.25 0.77 -12.60
C PRO A 131 7.37 0.58 -11.55
N TYR A 132 7.27 1.31 -10.45
CA TYR A 132 8.10 1.10 -9.28
C TYR A 132 7.40 0.22 -8.25
N PRO A 133 8.12 -0.58 -7.44
CA PRO A 133 7.49 -1.50 -6.49
C PRO A 133 6.69 -0.79 -5.38
N ASP A 134 7.16 0.38 -4.95
CA ASP A 134 6.50 1.19 -3.93
C ASP A 134 6.81 2.69 -4.09
N SER A 135 6.12 3.52 -3.29
CA SER A 135 6.31 4.98 -3.32
C SER A 135 7.62 5.44 -2.67
N GLY A 136 8.28 4.61 -1.86
CA GLY A 136 9.61 4.89 -1.30
C GLY A 136 10.64 4.89 -2.40
N ALA A 137 10.69 3.83 -3.22
CA ALA A 137 11.59 3.71 -4.35
C ALA A 137 11.45 4.90 -5.33
N VAL A 138 10.21 5.34 -5.61
CA VAL A 138 9.99 6.54 -6.44
C VAL A 138 10.56 7.79 -5.79
N ARG A 139 10.35 7.99 -4.48
CA ARG A 139 10.86 9.19 -3.78
C ARG A 139 12.37 9.22 -3.73
N GLU A 140 13.02 8.08 -3.50
CA GLU A 140 14.47 7.95 -3.53
C GLU A 140 15.02 8.29 -4.91
N THR A 141 14.41 7.73 -5.97
CA THR A 141 14.79 8.04 -7.36
C THR A 141 14.56 9.53 -7.68
N LEU A 142 13.43 10.12 -7.27
CA LEU A 142 13.18 11.55 -7.46
C LEU A 142 14.18 12.42 -6.70
N HIS A 143 14.58 12.01 -5.49
CA HIS A 143 15.58 12.74 -4.71
C HIS A 143 16.97 12.71 -5.38
N LEU A 144 17.33 11.57 -5.96
CA LEU A 144 18.54 11.41 -6.74
C LEU A 144 18.50 12.26 -8.02
N ILE A 145 17.42 12.16 -8.77
CA ILE A 145 17.19 12.94 -9.99
C ILE A 145 17.34 14.44 -9.75
N GLN A 146 16.79 14.97 -8.66
CA GLN A 146 16.90 16.39 -8.30
C GLN A 146 18.33 16.88 -8.07
N LYS A 147 19.23 16.00 -7.64
CA LYS A 147 20.65 16.33 -7.45
C LYS A 147 21.41 16.40 -8.77
N ILE A 148 21.01 15.56 -9.74
CA ILE A 148 21.69 15.41 -11.03
C ILE A 148 21.10 16.36 -12.06
N PHE A 149 19.75 16.37 -12.16
CA PHE A 149 18.99 17.14 -13.14
C PHE A 149 18.04 18.09 -12.41
N PRO A 150 18.35 19.39 -12.32
CA PRO A 150 17.53 20.37 -11.59
C PRO A 150 16.23 20.73 -12.32
N VAL A 151 15.40 19.73 -12.65
CA VAL A 151 14.08 19.88 -13.26
C VAL A 151 13.06 20.24 -12.18
N ARG A 152 12.11 21.14 -12.50
CA ARG A 152 11.09 21.59 -11.56
C ARG A 152 10.18 20.47 -11.05
N GLN A 153 9.71 20.61 -9.82
CA GLN A 153 8.72 19.69 -9.20
C GLN A 153 7.45 20.41 -8.74
N CYS A 154 7.47 21.76 -8.73
CA CYS A 154 6.33 22.55 -8.28
C CYS A 154 5.10 22.36 -9.17
N GLU A 155 3.90 22.56 -8.58
CA GLU A 155 2.63 22.53 -9.30
C GLU A 155 2.55 23.66 -10.34
N ASP A 156 1.78 23.45 -11.41
CA ASP A 156 1.69 24.41 -12.51
C ASP A 156 1.09 25.74 -12.06
N THR A 157 0.21 25.73 -11.06
CA THR A 157 -0.32 26.95 -10.44
C THR A 157 0.75 27.75 -9.71
N VAL A 158 1.67 27.09 -9.02
CA VAL A 158 2.80 27.74 -8.33
C VAL A 158 3.81 28.26 -9.36
N TYR A 159 4.07 27.49 -10.41
CA TYR A 159 4.95 27.86 -11.49
C TYR A 159 4.50 29.15 -12.21
N ALA A 160 3.21 29.22 -12.59
CA ALA A 160 2.65 30.32 -13.36
C ALA A 160 2.63 31.66 -12.61
N ASN A 161 2.72 31.64 -11.29
CA ASN A 161 2.54 32.82 -10.44
C ASN A 161 3.83 33.32 -9.80
N ARG A 162 4.99 32.77 -10.19
CA ARG A 162 6.29 33.16 -9.67
C ARG A 162 6.85 34.38 -10.42
N THR A 163 7.31 35.35 -9.66
CA THR A 163 8.04 36.51 -10.17
C THR A 163 9.53 36.45 -9.85
N ARG A 164 9.93 35.61 -8.88
CA ARG A 164 11.32 35.42 -8.45
C ARG A 164 11.64 33.91 -8.20
N PRO A 165 12.92 33.52 -8.35
CA PRO A 165 13.35 32.16 -8.08
C PRO A 165 13.06 31.73 -6.62
N CYS A 166 12.63 30.47 -6.42
CA CYS A 166 12.35 29.93 -5.11
C CYS A 166 13.59 29.28 -4.46
N LEU A 167 13.43 28.81 -3.21
CA LEU A 167 14.49 28.11 -2.48
C LEU A 167 15.09 26.92 -3.26
N MET A 168 14.26 26.17 -4.02
CA MET A 168 14.76 25.03 -4.80
C MET A 168 15.77 25.45 -5.87
N TYR A 169 15.62 26.65 -6.44
CA TYR A 169 16.63 27.25 -7.33
C TYR A 169 17.91 27.61 -6.55
N GLN A 170 17.76 28.29 -5.41
CA GLN A 170 18.89 28.72 -4.59
C GLN A 170 19.79 27.56 -4.14
N ILE A 171 19.19 26.40 -3.84
CA ILE A 171 19.93 25.19 -3.44
C ILE A 171 20.30 24.28 -4.63
N GLY A 172 20.20 24.78 -5.88
CA GLY A 172 20.61 24.07 -7.08
C GLY A 172 19.75 22.87 -7.47
N ARG A 173 18.52 22.74 -6.93
CA ARG A 173 17.61 21.60 -7.23
C ARG A 173 16.53 21.91 -8.25
N CYS A 174 16.52 23.13 -8.79
CA CYS A 174 15.63 23.55 -9.87
C CYS A 174 16.35 24.60 -10.71
N ALA A 175 16.26 24.50 -12.02
CA ALA A 175 16.86 25.48 -12.93
C ALA A 175 16.08 26.81 -13.01
N GLY A 176 14.94 26.93 -12.31
CA GLY A 176 14.17 28.17 -12.21
C GLY A 176 13.40 28.61 -13.47
N PRO A 177 12.78 27.70 -14.28
CA PRO A 177 12.12 28.04 -15.53
C PRO A 177 10.84 28.87 -15.35
N CYS A 178 10.42 29.12 -14.11
CA CYS A 178 9.30 29.99 -13.78
C CYS A 178 9.64 31.50 -13.94
N VAL A 179 10.93 31.85 -14.04
CA VAL A 179 11.40 33.21 -14.23
C VAL A 179 12.22 33.25 -15.51
N SER A 180 11.71 33.91 -16.52
CA SER A 180 12.24 33.89 -17.88
C SER A 180 13.68 34.41 -18.02
N SER A 181 14.16 35.25 -17.08
CA SER A 181 15.53 35.74 -17.03
C SER A 181 16.57 34.77 -16.50
N VAL A 182 16.14 33.61 -15.95
CA VAL A 182 17.02 32.66 -15.21
C VAL A 182 17.54 31.56 -16.13
N ILE A 183 16.70 31.00 -16.98
CA ILE A 183 17.06 29.93 -17.92
C ILE A 183 16.22 30.08 -19.20
N SER A 184 16.83 29.84 -20.36
CA SER A 184 16.11 29.83 -21.63
C SER A 184 15.24 28.58 -21.78
N ASP A 185 14.20 28.67 -22.63
CA ASP A 185 13.35 27.54 -22.97
C ASP A 185 14.15 26.40 -23.58
N VAL A 186 15.16 26.73 -24.41
CA VAL A 186 16.02 25.75 -25.09
C VAL A 186 16.87 24.98 -24.07
N ASP A 187 17.54 25.71 -23.16
CA ASP A 187 18.40 25.08 -22.16
C ASP A 187 17.58 24.22 -21.19
N TYR A 188 16.36 24.65 -20.84
CA TYR A 188 15.48 23.84 -20.00
C TYR A 188 14.98 22.60 -20.73
N ALA A 189 14.63 22.68 -21.99
CA ALA A 189 14.22 21.55 -22.82
C ALA A 189 15.36 20.52 -22.96
N GLU A 190 16.60 21.00 -23.12
CA GLU A 190 17.78 20.13 -23.14
C GLU A 190 17.99 19.40 -21.81
N LEU A 191 17.88 20.10 -20.67
CA LEU A 191 17.95 19.51 -19.34
C LEU A 191 16.90 18.42 -19.13
N VAL A 192 15.66 18.66 -19.60
CA VAL A 192 14.57 17.67 -19.59
C VAL A 192 14.90 16.49 -20.52
N GLY A 193 15.57 16.74 -21.64
CA GLY A 193 16.07 15.70 -22.54
C GLY A 193 17.04 14.75 -21.85
N TYR A 194 18.01 15.26 -21.10
CA TYR A 194 18.94 14.44 -20.31
C TYR A 194 18.21 13.61 -19.24
N LEU A 195 17.28 14.23 -18.52
CA LEU A 195 16.45 13.51 -17.57
C LEU A 195 15.66 12.38 -18.22
N ARG A 196 15.07 12.61 -19.40
CA ARG A 196 14.31 11.62 -20.16
C ARG A 196 15.20 10.45 -20.55
N LEU A 197 16.38 10.70 -21.10
CA LEU A 197 17.35 9.66 -21.46
C LEU A 197 17.78 8.84 -20.24
N PHE A 198 18.05 9.49 -19.11
CA PHE A 198 18.37 8.82 -17.85
C PHE A 198 17.24 7.91 -17.35
N LEU A 199 15.98 8.39 -17.38
CA LEU A 199 14.81 7.59 -17.00
C LEU A 199 14.51 6.44 -17.98
N GLN A 200 14.97 6.56 -19.23
CA GLN A 200 14.93 5.51 -20.25
C GLN A 200 16.12 4.52 -20.17
N GLY A 201 16.99 4.63 -19.17
CA GLY A 201 18.14 3.74 -19.03
C GLY A 201 19.32 4.02 -19.97
N LYS A 202 19.28 5.12 -20.73
CA LYS A 202 20.33 5.52 -21.69
C LYS A 202 21.42 6.35 -21.02
N ASP A 203 21.95 5.88 -19.92
CA ASP A 203 22.91 6.62 -19.08
C ASP A 203 24.20 6.95 -19.81
N ASN A 204 24.70 6.03 -20.65
CA ASN A 204 25.93 6.25 -21.43
C ASN A 204 25.79 7.42 -22.40
N GLN A 205 24.62 7.53 -23.06
CA GLN A 205 24.34 8.68 -23.95
C GLN A 205 24.33 10.00 -23.17
N VAL A 206 23.74 10.01 -21.97
CA VAL A 206 23.75 11.19 -21.09
C VAL A 206 25.19 11.54 -20.68
N LEU A 207 26.01 10.55 -20.32
CA LEU A 207 27.41 10.77 -19.96
C LEU A 207 28.22 11.36 -21.10
N GLU A 208 28.08 10.84 -22.32
CA GLU A 208 28.75 11.36 -23.52
C GLU A 208 28.39 12.82 -23.77
N LEU A 209 27.10 13.17 -23.73
CA LEU A 209 26.61 14.54 -23.91
C LEU A 209 27.14 15.47 -22.81
N LEU A 210 27.16 15.05 -21.55
CA LEU A 210 27.69 15.85 -20.44
C LEU A 210 29.21 16.04 -20.53
N VAL A 211 29.97 15.03 -20.98
CA VAL A 211 31.42 15.13 -21.21
C VAL A 211 31.71 16.17 -22.28
N GLN A 212 31.01 16.13 -23.44
CA GLN A 212 31.17 17.13 -24.50
C GLN A 212 30.87 18.55 -24.00
N LYS A 213 29.80 18.71 -23.20
CA LYS A 213 29.46 20.01 -22.60
C LYS A 213 30.51 20.50 -21.61
N MET A 214 31.07 19.61 -20.81
CA MET A 214 32.15 19.92 -19.89
C MET A 214 33.39 20.41 -20.62
N GLU A 215 33.77 19.73 -21.70
CA GLU A 215 34.94 20.11 -22.53
C GLU A 215 34.73 21.46 -23.20
N ILE A 216 33.58 21.70 -23.81
CA ILE A 216 33.24 23.01 -24.44
C ILE A 216 33.26 24.13 -23.40
N ALA A 217 32.67 23.90 -22.20
CA ALA A 217 32.70 24.90 -21.14
C ALA A 217 34.13 25.21 -20.65
N SER A 218 34.98 24.18 -20.56
CA SER A 218 36.40 24.32 -20.21
C SER A 218 37.17 25.13 -21.26
N GLN A 219 36.98 24.81 -22.55
CA GLN A 219 37.61 25.58 -23.66
C GLN A 219 37.17 27.05 -23.69
N GLN A 220 35.90 27.30 -23.28
CA GLN A 220 35.37 28.67 -23.17
C GLN A 220 35.75 29.36 -21.85
N LEU A 221 36.62 28.77 -21.03
CA LEU A 221 37.06 29.26 -19.71
C LEU A 221 35.89 29.46 -18.72
N LYS A 222 34.74 28.77 -18.93
CA LYS A 222 33.57 28.79 -18.05
C LYS A 222 33.68 27.66 -16.98
N PHE A 223 34.68 27.78 -16.12
CA PHE A 223 35.07 26.73 -15.18
C PHE A 223 33.97 26.33 -14.21
N GLU A 224 33.09 27.24 -13.78
CA GLU A 224 31.95 26.90 -12.91
C GLU A 224 30.95 25.97 -13.61
N ASN A 225 30.69 26.17 -14.89
CA ASN A 225 29.82 25.32 -15.67
C ASN A 225 30.49 23.97 -15.95
N ALA A 226 31.77 23.95 -16.27
CA ALA A 226 32.52 22.70 -16.41
C ALA A 226 32.50 21.87 -15.11
N ALA A 227 32.65 22.50 -13.94
CA ALA A 227 32.55 21.85 -12.64
C ALA A 227 31.16 21.25 -12.39
N LYS A 228 30.07 21.96 -12.75
CA LYS A 228 28.70 21.42 -12.64
C LYS A 228 28.52 20.16 -13.49
N PHE A 229 28.99 20.16 -14.74
CA PHE A 229 28.90 18.98 -15.60
C PHE A 229 29.73 17.83 -15.07
N ARG A 230 30.96 18.08 -14.56
CA ARG A 230 31.79 17.07 -13.90
C ARG A 230 31.04 16.41 -12.72
N ASP A 231 30.43 17.21 -11.87
CA ASP A 231 29.72 16.73 -10.69
C ASP A 231 28.48 15.90 -11.07
N GLN A 232 27.77 16.28 -12.15
CA GLN A 232 26.68 15.48 -12.72
C GLN A 232 27.20 14.12 -13.26
N ILE A 233 28.31 14.13 -14.00
CA ILE A 233 28.96 12.90 -14.51
C ILE A 233 29.34 11.98 -13.36
N GLN A 234 29.97 12.50 -12.31
CA GLN A 234 30.32 11.71 -11.12
C GLN A 234 29.11 11.13 -10.41
N ALA A 235 28.03 11.90 -10.30
CA ALA A 235 26.79 11.43 -9.69
C ALA A 235 26.15 10.30 -10.49
N ILE A 236 26.10 10.39 -11.83
CA ILE A 236 25.59 9.33 -12.71
C ILE A 236 26.46 8.07 -12.59
N ARG A 237 27.80 8.20 -12.62
CA ARG A 237 28.71 7.06 -12.46
C ARG A 237 28.52 6.33 -11.14
N ARG A 238 28.36 7.05 -10.02
CA ARG A 238 28.05 6.42 -8.70
C ARG A 238 26.75 5.61 -8.74
N VAL A 239 25.75 6.10 -9.46
CA VAL A 239 24.48 5.35 -9.64
C VAL A 239 24.73 4.08 -10.44
N GLN A 240 25.51 4.15 -11.50
CA GLN A 240 25.90 2.98 -12.30
C GLN A 240 26.69 1.96 -11.47
N GLU A 241 27.64 2.40 -10.65
CA GLU A 241 28.44 1.53 -9.77
C GLU A 241 27.58 0.78 -8.74
N GLN A 242 26.54 1.43 -8.20
CA GLN A 242 25.60 0.77 -7.28
C GLN A 242 24.65 -0.23 -7.96
N GLN A 243 24.49 -0.13 -9.28
CA GLN A 243 23.64 -1.01 -10.08
C GLN A 243 24.41 -2.16 -10.77
N TYR A 244 25.46 -2.69 -10.18
CA TYR A 244 26.47 -3.62 -10.72
C TYR A 244 25.96 -4.95 -11.33
N VAL A 245 24.72 -5.03 -11.81
CA VAL A 245 24.11 -6.26 -12.38
C VAL A 245 23.42 -6.01 -13.72
N SER A 246 23.71 -4.95 -14.44
CA SER A 246 23.11 -4.74 -15.76
C SER A 246 24.11 -5.07 -16.89
N GLU A 247 23.90 -6.19 -17.55
CA GLU A 247 24.37 -6.40 -18.91
C GLU A 247 23.57 -5.49 -19.86
N ASP A 248 24.13 -5.16 -21.02
CA ASP A 248 23.64 -4.23 -22.06
C ASP A 248 22.21 -4.46 -22.62
N SER A 249 21.36 -5.27 -22.00
CA SER A 249 20.01 -5.49 -22.46
C SER A 249 19.05 -4.42 -21.93
N GLN A 250 18.56 -3.55 -22.79
CA GLN A 250 17.49 -2.58 -22.51
C GLN A 250 16.10 -3.22 -22.37
N GLU A 251 16.02 -4.46 -21.92
CA GLU A 251 14.77 -5.21 -21.87
C GLU A 251 13.98 -4.91 -20.57
N ASP A 252 12.66 -4.87 -20.74
CA ASP A 252 11.72 -4.84 -19.63
C ASP A 252 11.39 -6.27 -19.23
N MET A 253 11.67 -6.64 -17.97
CA MET A 253 11.36 -7.97 -17.45
C MET A 253 10.94 -7.94 -15.99
N ASP A 254 10.10 -8.91 -15.60
CA ASP A 254 9.81 -9.26 -14.22
C ASP A 254 10.38 -10.63 -13.92
N VAL A 255 11.08 -10.76 -12.79
CA VAL A 255 11.67 -12.02 -12.34
C VAL A 255 10.94 -12.49 -11.09
N LEU A 256 10.28 -13.64 -11.19
CA LEU A 256 9.42 -14.17 -10.14
C LEU A 256 10.12 -15.29 -9.37
N GLY A 257 10.45 -15.03 -8.11
CA GLY A 257 10.89 -16.04 -7.15
C GLY A 257 9.71 -16.58 -6.37
N PHE A 258 9.79 -17.84 -5.94
CA PHE A 258 8.73 -18.55 -5.23
C PHE A 258 9.27 -19.30 -4.03
N ALA A 259 8.51 -19.28 -2.94
CA ALA A 259 8.71 -20.14 -1.78
C ALA A 259 7.34 -20.47 -1.15
N GLN A 260 7.17 -21.72 -0.68
CA GLN A 260 5.96 -22.16 0.00
C GLN A 260 6.29 -23.13 1.11
N GLU A 261 5.78 -22.86 2.31
CA GLU A 261 5.95 -23.71 3.48
C GLU A 261 4.82 -23.45 4.50
N ASN A 262 4.41 -24.48 5.23
CA ASN A 262 3.44 -24.38 6.35
C ASN A 262 2.16 -23.60 6.01
N GLY A 263 1.62 -23.76 4.79
CA GLY A 263 0.40 -23.09 4.34
C GLY A 263 0.58 -21.61 4.04
N ILE A 264 1.82 -21.13 3.95
CA ILE A 264 2.17 -19.78 3.52
C ILE A 264 2.95 -19.87 2.21
N ALA A 265 2.54 -19.09 1.21
CA ALA A 265 3.30 -18.91 -0.02
C ALA A 265 3.76 -17.46 -0.15
N CYS A 266 4.94 -17.29 -0.72
CA CYS A 266 5.51 -15.99 -1.07
C CYS A 266 5.93 -15.99 -2.54
N ILE A 267 5.44 -15.01 -3.31
CA ILE A 267 5.95 -14.71 -4.64
C ILE A 267 6.69 -13.37 -4.56
N HIS A 268 7.97 -13.40 -4.85
CA HIS A 268 8.82 -12.22 -4.87
C HIS A 268 9.06 -11.77 -6.30
N ILE A 269 8.65 -10.56 -6.63
CA ILE A 269 8.83 -9.97 -7.97
C ILE A 269 9.97 -8.98 -7.92
N LEU A 270 10.99 -9.21 -8.74
CA LEU A 270 12.05 -8.26 -9.03
C LEU A 270 11.72 -7.57 -10.36
N MET A 271 11.53 -6.25 -10.33
CA MET A 271 11.12 -5.46 -11.49
C MET A 271 12.34 -4.84 -12.17
N ILE A 272 12.55 -5.21 -13.44
CA ILE A 272 13.63 -4.67 -14.27
C ILE A 272 12.99 -3.93 -15.44
N ARG A 273 13.37 -2.67 -15.64
CA ARG A 273 12.88 -1.81 -16.74
C ARG A 273 14.07 -1.12 -17.37
N GLN A 274 14.15 -1.19 -18.70
CA GLN A 274 15.27 -0.64 -19.47
C GLN A 274 16.64 -1.12 -18.93
N GLY A 275 16.73 -2.42 -18.59
CA GLY A 275 17.93 -3.02 -18.01
C GLY A 275 18.23 -2.66 -16.55
N LYS A 276 17.46 -1.76 -15.91
CA LYS A 276 17.67 -1.32 -14.52
C LYS A 276 16.72 -2.01 -13.56
N VAL A 277 17.24 -2.45 -12.42
CA VAL A 277 16.43 -2.94 -11.30
C VAL A 277 15.72 -1.74 -10.65
N LEU A 278 14.40 -1.62 -10.84
CA LEU A 278 13.61 -0.58 -10.20
C LEU A 278 13.24 -0.91 -8.75
N GLY A 279 13.45 -2.15 -8.33
CA GLY A 279 13.18 -2.64 -7.00
C GLY A 279 12.43 -3.97 -7.02
N SER A 280 11.98 -4.41 -5.85
CA SER A 280 11.31 -5.69 -5.69
C SER A 280 10.15 -5.63 -4.70
N ARG A 281 9.27 -6.64 -4.77
CA ARG A 281 8.13 -6.74 -3.87
C ARG A 281 7.75 -8.18 -3.61
N SER A 282 7.48 -8.50 -2.32
CA SER A 282 6.96 -9.80 -1.92
C SER A 282 5.43 -9.76 -1.81
N HIS A 283 4.78 -10.78 -2.37
CA HIS A 283 3.34 -11.00 -2.33
C HIS A 283 3.04 -12.28 -1.55
N PHE A 284 2.01 -12.23 -0.72
CA PHE A 284 1.58 -13.35 0.11
C PHE A 284 0.10 -13.64 -0.21
N PRO A 285 -0.19 -14.44 -1.25
CA PRO A 285 -1.56 -14.84 -1.54
C PRO A 285 -2.15 -15.66 -0.39
N LYS A 286 -3.45 -15.53 -0.17
CA LYS A 286 -4.18 -16.42 0.73
C LYS A 286 -4.38 -17.74 -0.01
N ILE A 287 -3.83 -18.81 0.52
CA ILE A 287 -3.90 -20.13 -0.08
C ILE A 287 -4.75 -21.06 0.79
N PRO A 288 -5.66 -21.88 0.22
CA PRO A 288 -6.32 -22.96 0.92
C PRO A 288 -5.31 -24.01 1.40
N GLN A 289 -5.67 -24.77 2.44
CA GLN A 289 -4.83 -25.87 2.92
C GLN A 289 -4.56 -26.88 1.80
N ASN A 290 -3.36 -27.45 1.79
CA ASN A 290 -2.93 -28.47 0.83
C ASN A 290 -3.02 -28.04 -0.66
N THR A 291 -2.87 -26.72 -0.95
CA THR A 291 -2.72 -26.22 -2.32
C THR A 291 -1.29 -26.45 -2.79
N ASN A 292 -1.11 -27.02 -3.98
CA ASN A 292 0.23 -27.27 -4.51
C ASN A 292 0.87 -25.96 -5.06
N ALA A 293 2.19 -25.95 -5.17
CA ALA A 293 2.97 -24.79 -5.58
C ALA A 293 2.58 -24.26 -6.96
N GLN A 294 2.32 -25.15 -7.90
CA GLN A 294 1.94 -24.81 -9.27
C GLN A 294 0.59 -24.08 -9.31
N GLU A 295 -0.43 -24.60 -8.62
CA GLU A 295 -1.75 -23.96 -8.54
C GLU A 295 -1.66 -22.55 -7.94
N VAL A 296 -0.82 -22.37 -6.91
CA VAL A 296 -0.57 -21.04 -6.32
C VAL A 296 0.04 -20.09 -7.34
N PHE A 297 1.03 -20.57 -8.09
CA PHE A 297 1.78 -19.76 -9.02
C PHE A 297 0.95 -19.36 -10.25
N ASP A 298 0.21 -20.30 -10.84
CA ASP A 298 -0.69 -20.06 -11.97
C ASP A 298 -1.80 -19.07 -11.59
N SER A 299 -2.42 -19.28 -10.42
CA SER A 299 -3.43 -18.37 -9.91
C SER A 299 -2.88 -16.98 -9.63
N PHE A 300 -1.63 -16.89 -9.16
CA PHE A 300 -0.96 -15.62 -8.95
C PHE A 300 -0.70 -14.89 -10.27
N LEU A 301 -0.15 -15.55 -11.28
CA LEU A 301 0.14 -14.95 -12.59
C LEU A 301 -1.12 -14.32 -13.19
N THR A 302 -2.22 -15.07 -13.20
CA THR A 302 -3.50 -14.60 -13.74
C THR A 302 -4.06 -13.43 -12.95
N GLN A 303 -4.14 -13.52 -11.63
CA GLN A 303 -4.68 -12.47 -10.78
C GLN A 303 -3.79 -11.22 -10.75
N TYR A 304 -2.47 -11.39 -10.84
CA TYR A 304 -1.54 -10.28 -10.80
C TYR A 304 -1.51 -9.49 -12.11
N TYR A 305 -1.42 -10.16 -13.26
CA TYR A 305 -1.25 -9.49 -14.55
C TYR A 305 -2.57 -9.19 -15.29
N LEU A 306 -3.61 -10.02 -15.12
CA LEU A 306 -4.92 -9.80 -15.78
C LEU A 306 -5.88 -8.92 -14.95
N SER A 307 -5.51 -8.53 -13.72
CA SER A 307 -6.32 -7.55 -12.99
C SER A 307 -6.40 -6.25 -13.81
N HIS A 308 -7.63 -5.79 -14.09
CA HIS A 308 -7.93 -4.56 -14.85
C HIS A 308 -7.45 -3.30 -14.12
N ASN A 309 -6.15 -3.22 -13.89
CA ASN A 309 -5.54 -2.03 -13.32
C ASN A 309 -4.73 -1.37 -14.43
N GLU A 310 -5.30 -0.34 -15.08
CA GLU A 310 -4.64 0.48 -16.12
C GLU A 310 -3.24 0.98 -15.71
N ALA A 311 -2.94 0.89 -14.42
CA ALA A 311 -1.66 1.29 -13.84
C ALA A 311 -0.58 0.19 -13.92
N ARG A 312 -0.91 -1.07 -14.27
CA ARG A 312 0.09 -2.16 -14.39
C ARG A 312 0.56 -2.27 -15.83
N THR A 313 1.87 -2.20 -16.02
CA THR A 313 2.48 -2.46 -17.34
C THR A 313 2.99 -3.90 -17.34
N ILE A 314 2.46 -4.75 -18.22
CA ILE A 314 2.96 -6.10 -18.42
C ILE A 314 4.32 -5.99 -19.11
N PRO A 315 5.43 -6.57 -18.60
CA PRO A 315 6.74 -6.53 -19.27
C PRO A 315 6.74 -7.41 -20.52
N SER A 316 7.71 -7.18 -21.41
CA SER A 316 7.89 -8.04 -22.60
C SER A 316 8.34 -9.45 -22.24
N ARG A 317 8.96 -9.60 -21.07
CA ARG A 317 9.50 -10.88 -20.60
C ARG A 317 9.19 -11.12 -19.13
N ILE A 318 8.81 -12.36 -18.81
CA ILE A 318 8.60 -12.84 -17.44
C ILE A 318 9.49 -14.04 -17.22
N ILE A 319 10.34 -13.98 -16.18
CA ILE A 319 11.30 -15.04 -15.83
C ILE A 319 10.77 -15.76 -14.61
N LEU A 320 10.69 -17.08 -14.68
CA LEU A 320 10.17 -17.94 -13.62
C LEU A 320 10.87 -19.30 -13.60
N ASN A 321 10.68 -20.09 -12.55
CA ASN A 321 11.25 -21.43 -12.45
C ASN A 321 10.48 -22.40 -13.37
N GLN A 322 11.19 -23.30 -14.04
CA GLN A 322 10.64 -24.28 -14.96
C GLN A 322 9.63 -25.24 -14.30
N GLU A 323 9.85 -25.61 -13.06
CA GLU A 323 8.99 -26.52 -12.30
C GLU A 323 7.57 -25.97 -12.06
N LEU A 324 7.39 -24.66 -12.22
CA LEU A 324 6.14 -23.95 -11.94
C LEU A 324 5.35 -23.59 -13.21
N ALA A 325 5.77 -24.08 -14.38
CA ALA A 325 5.33 -23.55 -15.67
C ALA A 325 4.44 -24.53 -16.50
N ALA A 326 3.58 -25.31 -15.87
CA ALA A 326 2.84 -26.36 -16.62
C ALA A 326 1.75 -25.83 -17.56
N ASP A 327 1.11 -24.68 -17.29
CA ASP A 327 0.01 -24.11 -18.11
C ASP A 327 0.36 -22.73 -18.71
N VAL A 328 1.65 -22.51 -18.98
CA VAL A 328 2.19 -21.20 -19.36
C VAL A 328 1.67 -20.70 -20.72
N GLU A 329 1.37 -21.59 -21.67
CA GLU A 329 0.98 -21.16 -23.02
C GLU A 329 -0.32 -20.37 -23.06
N ALA A 330 -1.35 -20.83 -22.36
CA ALA A 330 -2.64 -20.14 -22.29
C ALA A 330 -2.52 -18.78 -21.58
N ILE A 331 -1.74 -18.73 -20.50
CA ILE A 331 -1.48 -17.48 -19.76
C ILE A 331 -0.67 -16.51 -20.64
N GLN A 332 0.35 -17.01 -21.35
CA GLN A 332 1.17 -16.20 -22.26
C GLN A 332 0.35 -15.57 -23.40
N LEU A 333 -0.57 -16.33 -23.98
CA LEU A 333 -1.49 -15.82 -25.00
C LEU A 333 -2.39 -14.74 -24.42
N ALA A 334 -3.04 -14.99 -23.28
CA ALA A 334 -3.91 -14.02 -22.62
C ALA A 334 -3.17 -12.73 -22.25
N LEU A 335 -1.95 -12.83 -21.75
CA LEU A 335 -1.14 -11.67 -21.41
C LEU A 335 -0.68 -10.89 -22.64
N SER A 336 -0.39 -11.58 -23.75
CA SER A 336 -0.01 -10.96 -25.01
C SER A 336 -1.18 -10.17 -25.62
N ASP A 337 -2.38 -10.71 -25.55
CA ASP A 337 -3.61 -10.04 -26.00
C ASP A 337 -3.88 -8.78 -25.18
N VAL A 338 -3.83 -8.87 -23.86
CA VAL A 338 -4.04 -7.72 -22.96
C VAL A 338 -2.94 -6.66 -23.12
N ALA A 339 -1.69 -7.08 -23.34
CA ALA A 339 -0.56 -6.18 -23.54
C ALA A 339 -0.51 -5.51 -24.91
N GLY A 340 -1.28 -6.02 -25.91
CA GLY A 340 -1.20 -5.60 -27.31
C GLY A 340 0.17 -5.88 -27.96
N ARG A 341 0.97 -6.79 -27.38
CA ARG A 341 2.31 -7.18 -27.84
C ARG A 341 2.68 -8.56 -27.32
N LYS A 342 3.65 -9.21 -27.97
CA LYS A 342 4.14 -10.53 -27.53
C LYS A 342 4.79 -10.43 -26.12
N VAL A 343 4.28 -11.22 -25.18
CA VAL A 343 4.86 -11.45 -23.86
C VAL A 343 5.49 -12.84 -23.86
N GLN A 344 6.74 -12.95 -23.39
CA GLN A 344 7.48 -14.21 -23.38
C GLN A 344 7.76 -14.67 -21.95
N PHE A 345 7.46 -15.93 -21.66
CA PHE A 345 7.93 -16.61 -20.45
C PHE A 345 9.30 -17.25 -20.67
N HIS A 346 10.18 -17.11 -19.69
CA HIS A 346 11.51 -17.72 -19.70
C HIS A 346 11.66 -18.60 -18.46
N THR A 347 11.68 -19.91 -18.68
CA THR A 347 11.62 -20.91 -17.61
C THR A 347 12.96 -21.54 -17.26
N SER A 348 13.97 -21.38 -18.14
CA SER A 348 15.34 -21.89 -17.93
C SER A 348 16.37 -20.78 -18.18
N PRO A 349 16.37 -19.72 -17.36
CA PRO A 349 17.27 -18.60 -17.58
C PRO A 349 18.73 -18.95 -17.23
N SER A 350 19.66 -18.48 -18.08
CA SER A 350 21.11 -18.55 -17.87
C SER A 350 21.72 -17.16 -17.69
N GLY A 351 23.00 -17.08 -17.36
CA GLY A 351 23.74 -15.82 -17.22
C GLY A 351 23.15 -14.89 -16.15
N SER A 352 23.00 -13.61 -16.47
CA SER A 352 22.44 -12.60 -15.57
C SER A 352 21.01 -12.89 -15.15
N ARG A 353 20.17 -13.37 -16.07
CA ARG A 353 18.79 -13.74 -15.81
C ARG A 353 18.67 -14.87 -14.78
N GLY A 354 19.58 -15.87 -14.86
CA GLY A 354 19.66 -16.93 -13.85
C GLY A 354 20.07 -16.42 -12.48
N ARG A 355 20.99 -15.45 -12.42
CA ARG A 355 21.38 -14.78 -11.16
C ARG A 355 20.20 -14.01 -10.55
N TYR A 356 19.42 -13.29 -11.37
CA TYR A 356 18.23 -12.60 -10.90
C TYR A 356 17.16 -13.56 -10.37
N LEU A 357 16.94 -14.70 -11.03
CA LEU A 357 16.00 -15.71 -10.56
C LEU A 357 16.44 -16.30 -9.21
N LYS A 358 17.74 -16.61 -9.06
CA LYS A 358 18.29 -17.09 -7.79
C LYS A 358 18.11 -16.05 -6.67
N LEU A 359 18.40 -14.77 -6.95
CA LEU A 359 18.18 -13.67 -6.01
C LEU A 359 16.71 -13.56 -5.62
N SER A 360 15.78 -13.62 -6.59
CA SER A 360 14.35 -13.52 -6.34
C SER A 360 13.83 -14.70 -5.50
N ASN A 361 14.31 -15.92 -5.75
CA ASN A 361 13.99 -17.11 -4.95
C ASN A 361 14.51 -16.98 -3.51
N THR A 362 15.75 -16.52 -3.32
CA THR A 362 16.31 -16.28 -1.99
C THR A 362 15.50 -15.23 -1.21
N ASN A 363 15.09 -14.15 -1.88
CA ASN A 363 14.26 -13.12 -1.27
C ASN A 363 12.84 -13.63 -0.95
N ALA A 364 12.25 -14.47 -1.81
CA ALA A 364 10.97 -15.13 -1.53
C ALA A 364 11.05 -16.00 -0.28
N LEU A 365 12.10 -16.80 -0.15
CA LEU A 365 12.34 -17.66 1.02
C LEU A 365 12.53 -16.82 2.28
N THR A 366 13.38 -15.81 2.24
CA THR A 366 13.64 -14.91 3.38
C THR A 366 12.36 -14.21 3.84
N ALA A 367 11.60 -13.66 2.91
CA ALA A 367 10.34 -12.98 3.21
C ALA A 367 9.29 -13.94 3.80
N MET A 368 9.22 -15.17 3.27
CA MET A 368 8.34 -16.23 3.78
C MET A 368 8.73 -16.64 5.20
N THR A 369 10.01 -16.92 5.45
CA THR A 369 10.52 -17.29 6.78
C THR A 369 10.23 -16.19 7.81
N THR A 370 10.45 -14.93 7.44
CA THR A 370 10.09 -13.77 8.29
C THR A 370 8.59 -13.76 8.60
N LYS A 371 7.75 -14.04 7.61
CA LYS A 371 6.28 -14.08 7.79
C LYS A 371 5.85 -15.24 8.70
N ILE A 372 6.47 -16.42 8.54
CA ILE A 372 6.21 -17.59 9.38
C ILE A 372 6.60 -17.29 10.83
N ASN A 373 7.82 -16.78 11.05
CA ASN A 373 8.29 -16.45 12.40
C ASN A 373 7.41 -15.41 13.08
N HIS A 374 7.00 -14.36 12.35
CA HIS A 374 6.06 -13.37 12.87
C HIS A 374 4.71 -13.99 13.24
N LYS A 375 4.17 -14.87 12.42
CA LYS A 375 2.91 -15.57 12.70
C LYS A 375 3.03 -16.52 13.90
N MET A 376 4.12 -17.25 14.01
CA MET A 376 4.39 -18.12 15.17
C MET A 376 4.50 -17.30 16.47
N THR A 377 5.23 -16.20 16.43
CA THR A 377 5.35 -15.29 17.58
C THR A 377 4.00 -14.71 18.00
N ILE A 378 3.16 -14.30 17.06
CA ILE A 378 1.81 -13.80 17.37
C ILE A 378 0.95 -14.92 17.96
N ASN A 379 0.96 -16.12 17.37
CA ASN A 379 0.20 -17.25 17.90
C ASN A 379 0.63 -17.65 19.32
N GLN A 380 1.94 -17.63 19.61
CA GLN A 380 2.46 -17.87 20.96
C GLN A 380 1.97 -16.82 21.95
N ARG A 381 1.98 -15.55 21.58
CA ARG A 381 1.47 -14.44 22.41
C ARG A 381 -0.03 -14.56 22.68
N PHE A 382 -0.82 -14.91 21.65
CA PHE A 382 -2.26 -15.14 21.80
C PHE A 382 -2.54 -16.35 22.71
N LYS A 383 -1.76 -17.43 22.57
CA LYS A 383 -1.88 -18.61 23.44
C LYS A 383 -1.59 -18.22 24.90
N ALA A 384 -0.47 -17.55 25.15
CA ALA A 384 -0.12 -17.08 26.49
C ALA A 384 -1.21 -16.18 27.10
N LEU A 385 -1.77 -15.25 26.32
CA LEU A 385 -2.85 -14.40 26.80
C LEU A 385 -4.14 -15.19 27.14
N ARG A 386 -4.48 -16.20 26.33
CA ARG A 386 -5.61 -17.11 26.66
C ARG A 386 -5.38 -17.86 27.95
N ASP A 387 -4.17 -18.37 28.13
CA ASP A 387 -3.80 -19.13 29.33
C ASP A 387 -3.86 -18.22 30.59
N VAL A 388 -3.36 -16.98 30.49
CA VAL A 388 -3.43 -15.97 31.57
C VAL A 388 -4.87 -15.60 31.95
N LEU A 389 -5.75 -15.45 30.95
CA LEU A 389 -7.13 -15.02 31.17
C LEU A 389 -8.12 -16.20 31.29
N ALA A 390 -7.63 -17.43 31.30
CA ALA A 390 -8.43 -18.64 31.34
C ALA A 390 -9.57 -18.68 30.29
N MET A 391 -9.27 -18.22 29.07
CA MET A 391 -10.23 -18.15 27.96
C MET A 391 -10.00 -19.30 26.97
N ASP A 392 -11.07 -19.93 26.49
CA ASP A 392 -10.98 -21.00 25.47
C ASP A 392 -10.51 -20.48 24.11
N SER A 393 -10.93 -19.28 23.74
CA SER A 393 -10.59 -18.67 22.46
C SER A 393 -10.56 -17.15 22.55
N ILE A 394 -9.69 -16.53 21.73
CA ILE A 394 -9.66 -15.08 21.51
C ILE A 394 -9.61 -14.87 20.00
N ALA A 395 -10.74 -14.43 19.42
CA ALA A 395 -10.85 -14.13 18.00
C ALA A 395 -10.62 -12.64 17.71
N ARG A 396 -11.06 -11.76 18.64
CA ARG A 396 -11.02 -10.31 18.45
C ARG A 396 -10.72 -9.58 19.75
N MET A 397 -9.78 -8.62 19.68
CA MET A 397 -9.48 -7.70 20.79
C MET A 397 -9.55 -6.27 20.28
N GLU A 398 -10.02 -5.35 21.13
CA GLU A 398 -10.02 -3.90 20.86
C GLU A 398 -9.29 -3.19 22.00
N CYS A 399 -8.56 -2.11 21.68
CA CYS A 399 -7.90 -1.28 22.68
C CYS A 399 -8.25 0.18 22.44
N PHE A 400 -8.64 0.87 23.52
CA PHE A 400 -8.97 2.29 23.53
C PHE A 400 -7.91 3.08 24.27
N ASP A 401 -7.51 4.21 23.70
CA ASP A 401 -6.61 5.19 24.29
C ASP A 401 -7.20 6.59 24.14
N ILE A 402 -7.12 7.40 25.19
CA ILE A 402 -7.49 8.82 25.17
C ILE A 402 -6.23 9.66 25.15
N SER A 403 -6.09 10.47 24.13
CA SER A 403 -4.94 11.34 23.98
C SER A 403 -5.35 12.81 23.89
N HIS A 404 -4.74 13.63 24.76
CA HIS A 404 -4.95 15.07 24.80
C HIS A 404 -3.80 15.81 24.12
N THR A 405 -4.11 16.89 23.44
CA THR A 405 -3.12 17.90 23.08
C THR A 405 -3.27 19.10 24.02
N MET A 406 -2.16 19.61 24.53
CA MET A 406 -2.17 20.81 25.33
C MET A 406 -3.06 21.90 24.70
N GLY A 407 -4.26 22.08 25.23
CA GLY A 407 -5.15 23.22 24.99
C GLY A 407 -6.27 23.08 23.97
N GLU A 408 -6.32 22.11 23.03
CA GLU A 408 -7.26 22.31 21.90
C GLU A 408 -8.11 21.12 21.44
N SER A 409 -7.75 19.89 21.66
CA SER A 409 -8.61 18.77 21.22
C SER A 409 -8.26 17.41 21.80
N THR A 410 -9.28 16.72 22.28
CA THR A 410 -9.20 15.34 22.73
C THR A 410 -9.52 14.40 21.56
N ILE A 411 -8.70 13.39 21.37
CA ILE A 411 -8.92 12.32 20.39
C ILE A 411 -8.88 10.99 21.12
N ALA A 412 -9.93 10.19 20.94
CA ALA A 412 -9.91 8.79 21.32
C ALA A 412 -9.53 7.92 20.12
N SER A 413 -8.70 6.92 20.35
CA SER A 413 -8.38 5.90 19.36
C SER A 413 -8.97 4.55 19.75
N CYS A 414 -9.33 3.75 18.74
CA CYS A 414 -9.70 2.35 18.88
C CYS A 414 -8.89 1.56 17.84
N VAL A 415 -8.09 0.62 18.30
CA VAL A 415 -7.38 -0.34 17.46
C VAL A 415 -7.96 -1.74 17.63
N VAL A 416 -7.85 -2.54 16.59
CA VAL A 416 -8.43 -3.88 16.51
C VAL A 416 -7.35 -4.89 16.18
N PHE A 417 -7.35 -6.01 16.92
CA PHE A 417 -6.46 -7.14 16.71
C PHE A 417 -7.26 -8.44 16.57
N ASN A 418 -6.76 -9.34 15.76
CA ASN A 418 -7.22 -10.73 15.67
C ASN A 418 -6.02 -11.68 15.72
N SER A 419 -6.25 -12.99 15.59
CA SER A 419 -5.20 -14.02 15.64
C SER A 419 -4.07 -13.84 14.60
N GLU A 420 -4.27 -13.02 13.56
CA GLU A 420 -3.27 -12.66 12.57
C GLU A 420 -2.51 -11.36 12.93
N GLY A 421 -2.91 -10.67 14.01
CA GLY A 421 -2.33 -9.41 14.48
C GLY A 421 -3.21 -8.19 14.22
N PRO A 422 -2.64 -7.00 13.98
CA PRO A 422 -3.37 -5.73 13.86
C PRO A 422 -4.23 -5.64 12.60
N VAL A 423 -5.54 -5.34 12.76
CA VAL A 423 -6.52 -5.17 11.69
C VAL A 423 -6.69 -3.68 11.37
N LYS A 424 -5.70 -3.09 10.69
CA LYS A 424 -5.61 -1.63 10.47
C LYS A 424 -6.80 -1.01 9.74
N GLN A 425 -7.55 -1.78 8.96
CA GLN A 425 -8.76 -1.32 8.24
C GLN A 425 -9.91 -1.01 9.21
N GLU A 426 -9.92 -1.63 10.38
CA GLU A 426 -10.95 -1.46 11.40
C GLU A 426 -10.56 -0.47 12.51
N TYR A 427 -9.39 0.13 12.44
CA TYR A 427 -8.98 1.20 13.36
C TYR A 427 -9.89 2.41 13.21
N ARG A 428 -10.26 3.03 14.32
CA ARG A 428 -11.11 4.22 14.36
C ARG A 428 -10.48 5.31 15.22
N ARG A 429 -10.81 6.56 14.89
CA ARG A 429 -10.50 7.75 15.68
C ARG A 429 -11.78 8.52 15.91
N TYR A 430 -11.96 8.95 17.13
CA TYR A 430 -13.11 9.73 17.53
C TYR A 430 -12.64 11.11 17.99
N ASN A 431 -13.12 12.16 17.31
CA ASN A 431 -12.93 13.51 17.79
C ASN A 431 -13.92 13.73 18.94
N ILE A 432 -13.42 13.97 20.11
CA ILE A 432 -14.22 14.21 21.31
C ILE A 432 -14.56 15.69 21.37
N THR A 433 -15.82 16.02 21.63
CA THR A 433 -16.32 17.40 21.68
C THR A 433 -17.34 17.57 22.81
N GLY A 434 -17.47 18.77 23.35
CA GLY A 434 -18.49 19.07 24.38
C GLY A 434 -18.15 18.52 25.76
N ILE A 435 -16.88 18.26 26.07
CA ILE A 435 -16.41 17.85 27.40
C ILE A 435 -15.46 18.89 27.98
N THR A 436 -15.32 18.91 29.28
CA THR A 436 -14.30 19.73 29.97
C THR A 436 -12.89 19.21 29.57
N GLY A 437 -11.97 20.13 29.31
CA GLY A 437 -10.60 19.74 28.94
C GLY A 437 -9.95 18.93 30.07
N GLY A 438 -9.45 17.73 29.72
CA GLY A 438 -8.83 16.79 30.67
C GLY A 438 -9.78 15.79 31.31
N ASP A 439 -11.06 15.78 30.93
CA ASP A 439 -12.01 14.75 31.41
C ASP A 439 -11.91 13.47 30.58
N ASP A 440 -10.96 12.60 30.98
CA ASP A 440 -10.73 11.30 30.32
C ASP A 440 -11.92 10.35 30.45
N TYR A 441 -12.71 10.47 31.50
CA TYR A 441 -13.89 9.62 31.75
C TYR A 441 -15.01 9.92 30.76
N ALA A 442 -15.32 11.20 30.59
CA ALA A 442 -16.32 11.61 29.59
C ALA A 442 -15.85 11.32 28.16
N ALA A 443 -14.53 11.50 27.90
CA ALA A 443 -13.93 11.19 26.61
C ALA A 443 -14.03 9.70 26.25
N MET A 444 -13.71 8.83 27.21
CA MET A 444 -13.81 7.38 27.05
C MET A 444 -15.26 6.98 26.80
N GLY A 445 -16.19 7.52 27.57
CA GLY A 445 -17.61 7.28 27.40
C GLY A 445 -18.10 7.60 25.99
N GLN A 446 -17.81 8.80 25.52
CA GLN A 446 -18.21 9.24 24.18
C GLN A 446 -17.63 8.37 23.05
N ALA A 447 -16.39 7.88 23.23
CA ALA A 447 -15.75 6.99 22.25
C ALA A 447 -16.44 5.62 22.18
N LEU A 448 -16.73 5.03 23.34
CA LEU A 448 -17.38 3.72 23.46
C LEU A 448 -18.82 3.76 22.96
N GLU A 449 -19.59 4.79 23.33
CA GLU A 449 -20.93 5.00 22.80
C GLU A 449 -20.93 5.06 21.26
N ARG A 450 -20.04 5.87 20.68
CA ARG A 450 -19.93 5.96 19.21
C ARG A 450 -19.48 4.66 18.55
N ARG A 451 -18.75 3.83 19.27
CA ARG A 451 -18.29 2.52 18.75
C ARG A 451 -19.41 1.50 18.80
N TYR A 452 -20.17 1.44 19.90
CA TYR A 452 -21.08 0.33 20.22
C TYR A 452 -22.56 0.69 20.17
N ALA A 453 -22.96 1.96 20.04
CA ALA A 453 -24.36 2.39 19.93
C ALA A 453 -25.08 1.87 18.67
N LYS A 454 -24.36 1.47 17.65
CA LYS A 454 -24.92 0.82 16.46
C LYS A 454 -24.87 -0.69 16.67
N GLN A 455 -25.97 -1.37 16.30
CA GLN A 455 -26.00 -2.82 16.30
C GLN A 455 -24.80 -3.38 15.53
N LEU A 456 -23.93 -4.10 16.22
CA LEU A 456 -22.74 -4.71 15.63
C LEU A 456 -23.08 -6.10 15.11
N ASP A 457 -22.46 -6.48 13.99
CA ASP A 457 -22.44 -7.86 13.56
C ASP A 457 -21.80 -8.71 14.68
N VAL A 458 -22.35 -9.90 14.94
CA VAL A 458 -21.89 -10.78 16.03
C VAL A 458 -20.36 -11.04 15.97
N GLU A 459 -19.81 -11.17 14.77
CA GLU A 459 -18.38 -11.37 14.53
C GLU A 459 -17.51 -10.15 14.90
N LYS A 460 -18.10 -8.96 15.04
CA LYS A 460 -17.40 -7.72 15.39
C LYS A 460 -17.43 -7.41 16.88
N ILE A 461 -18.17 -8.18 17.67
CA ILE A 461 -18.14 -8.05 19.13
C ILE A 461 -16.79 -8.60 19.63
N PRO A 462 -15.98 -7.80 20.36
CA PRO A 462 -14.68 -8.24 20.83
C PRO A 462 -14.81 -9.29 21.95
N ASP A 463 -13.81 -10.16 22.07
CA ASP A 463 -13.65 -11.06 23.22
C ASP A 463 -13.00 -10.33 24.39
N ILE A 464 -12.10 -9.37 24.08
CA ILE A 464 -11.39 -8.57 25.07
C ILE A 464 -11.42 -7.10 24.67
N ILE A 465 -11.66 -6.23 25.63
CA ILE A 465 -11.53 -4.77 25.50
C ILE A 465 -10.45 -4.32 26.49
N PHE A 466 -9.37 -3.76 25.94
CA PHE A 466 -8.32 -3.10 26.69
C PHE A 466 -8.60 -1.61 26.78
N ILE A 467 -8.39 -1.04 27.97
CA ILE A 467 -8.45 0.40 28.23
C ILE A 467 -7.05 0.88 28.65
N ASP A 468 -6.40 1.73 27.84
CA ASP A 468 -5.13 2.37 28.25
C ASP A 468 -5.41 3.42 29.30
N GLY A 469 -5.54 2.97 30.56
CA GLY A 469 -5.92 3.79 31.68
C GLY A 469 -6.06 3.02 32.97
N GLY A 470 -6.24 3.79 34.08
CA GLY A 470 -6.41 3.22 35.41
C GLY A 470 -7.83 2.76 35.72
N LYS A 471 -8.02 2.33 36.98
CA LYS A 471 -9.28 1.75 37.49
C LYS A 471 -10.52 2.62 37.21
N GLY A 472 -10.42 3.93 37.31
CA GLY A 472 -11.58 4.82 37.08
C GLY A 472 -12.03 4.86 35.62
N GLN A 473 -11.07 4.87 34.67
CA GLN A 473 -11.40 4.82 33.24
C GLN A 473 -11.99 3.46 32.86
N LEU A 474 -11.46 2.36 33.43
CA LEU A 474 -11.99 1.01 33.25
C LEU A 474 -13.42 0.89 33.76
N ASN A 475 -13.71 1.38 34.99
CA ASN A 475 -15.05 1.33 35.56
C ASN A 475 -16.06 2.12 34.74
N ARG A 476 -15.66 3.31 34.26
CA ARG A 476 -16.52 4.10 33.36
C ARG A 476 -16.78 3.40 32.03
N ALA A 477 -15.76 2.77 31.47
CA ALA A 477 -15.90 1.98 30.26
C ALA A 477 -16.87 0.78 30.46
N HIS A 478 -16.74 0.09 31.59
CA HIS A 478 -17.60 -1.01 31.96
C HIS A 478 -19.07 -0.59 32.10
N GLU A 479 -19.36 0.52 32.82
CA GLU A 479 -20.72 1.05 32.97
C GLU A 479 -21.40 1.31 31.63
N ILE A 480 -20.66 1.85 30.64
CA ILE A 480 -21.20 2.17 29.33
C ILE A 480 -21.43 0.91 28.50
N ILE A 481 -20.46 0.00 28.49
CA ILE A 481 -20.56 -1.22 27.70
C ILE A 481 -21.63 -2.15 28.29
N ALA A 482 -21.82 -2.16 29.61
CA ALA A 482 -22.86 -2.94 30.28
C ALA A 482 -24.28 -2.61 29.76
N GLN A 483 -24.51 -1.41 29.28
CA GLN A 483 -25.80 -1.00 28.68
C GLN A 483 -26.13 -1.77 27.39
N TYR A 484 -25.12 -2.27 26.69
CA TYR A 484 -25.27 -2.99 25.42
C TYR A 484 -25.25 -4.53 25.58
N TRP A 485 -24.93 -5.06 26.78
CA TRP A 485 -24.78 -6.50 27.00
C TRP A 485 -26.04 -7.32 26.80
N GLY A 486 -27.22 -6.71 26.93
CA GLY A 486 -28.49 -7.38 26.71
C GLY A 486 -28.67 -7.88 25.28
N ASP A 487 -28.06 -7.17 24.33
CA ASP A 487 -28.15 -7.46 22.88
C ASP A 487 -26.96 -8.28 22.36
N TRP A 488 -25.97 -8.58 23.23
CA TRP A 488 -24.74 -9.26 22.79
C TRP A 488 -24.74 -10.75 23.14
N PRO A 489 -24.36 -11.63 22.21
CA PRO A 489 -24.29 -13.08 22.45
C PRO A 489 -23.15 -13.47 23.39
N LYS A 490 -22.18 -12.59 23.65
CA LYS A 490 -21.05 -12.78 24.56
C LYS A 490 -20.70 -11.47 25.27
N ARG A 491 -20.17 -11.60 26.49
CA ARG A 491 -19.65 -10.46 27.27
C ARG A 491 -18.14 -10.40 27.11
N PRO A 492 -17.57 -9.25 26.65
CA PRO A 492 -16.12 -9.11 26.55
C PRO A 492 -15.46 -9.06 27.93
N VAL A 493 -14.30 -9.65 28.05
CA VAL A 493 -13.40 -9.41 29.21
C VAL A 493 -12.84 -8.01 29.07
N MET A 494 -12.93 -7.21 30.15
CA MET A 494 -12.44 -5.83 30.15
C MET A 494 -11.24 -5.71 31.08
N ILE A 495 -10.14 -5.11 30.58
CA ILE A 495 -8.87 -4.98 31.30
C ILE A 495 -8.34 -3.56 31.15
N GLY A 496 -8.08 -2.91 32.28
CA GLY A 496 -7.33 -1.68 32.33
C GLY A 496 -5.83 -1.92 32.26
N ILE A 497 -5.11 -1.11 31.51
CA ILE A 497 -3.66 -1.12 31.43
C ILE A 497 -3.15 0.16 32.07
N ALA A 498 -2.78 0.08 33.35
CA ALA A 498 -2.22 1.23 34.07
C ALA A 498 -0.69 1.27 33.94
N LYS A 499 -0.14 2.47 33.80
CA LYS A 499 1.30 2.69 33.81
C LYS A 499 1.82 2.50 35.23
N GLY A 500 2.76 1.59 35.42
CA GLY A 500 3.40 1.38 36.73
C GLY A 500 4.04 2.68 37.27
N VAL A 501 4.26 2.74 38.60
CA VAL A 501 4.77 3.90 39.31
C VAL A 501 6.04 4.49 38.66
N THR A 502 6.90 3.68 38.12
CA THR A 502 8.17 4.07 37.48
C THR A 502 8.04 4.48 36.02
N ARG A 503 6.86 4.33 35.37
CA ARG A 503 6.62 4.55 33.94
C ARG A 503 7.59 3.82 32.99
N LYS A 504 8.28 2.78 33.45
CA LYS A 504 9.15 1.94 32.63
C LYS A 504 8.31 0.89 31.89
N PRO A 505 8.56 0.65 30.59
CA PRO A 505 7.94 -0.47 29.87
C PRO A 505 8.27 -1.80 30.55
N GLY A 506 7.30 -2.72 30.62
CA GLY A 506 7.45 -4.03 31.27
C GLY A 506 7.01 -4.07 32.74
N LEU A 507 6.51 -2.96 33.27
CA LEU A 507 5.97 -2.86 34.64
C LEU A 507 4.52 -2.34 34.62
N GLU A 508 3.75 -2.72 33.61
CA GLU A 508 2.33 -2.39 33.52
C GLU A 508 1.54 -3.16 34.57
N THR A 509 0.60 -2.47 35.22
CA THR A 509 -0.39 -3.05 36.10
C THR A 509 -1.65 -3.34 35.29
N LEU A 510 -2.08 -4.59 35.27
CA LEU A 510 -3.33 -5.02 34.64
C LEU A 510 -4.42 -5.02 35.71
N ILE A 511 -5.55 -4.40 35.40
CA ILE A 511 -6.65 -4.18 36.34
C ILE A 511 -7.91 -4.85 35.77
N THR A 512 -8.57 -5.69 36.56
CA THR A 512 -9.88 -6.27 36.21
C THR A 512 -11.02 -5.32 36.60
N VAL A 513 -12.21 -5.58 36.09
CA VAL A 513 -13.43 -4.83 36.46
C VAL A 513 -13.75 -4.99 37.94
N ASP A 514 -13.44 -6.13 38.54
CA ASP A 514 -13.64 -6.41 39.98
C ASP A 514 -12.63 -5.65 40.84
N GLY A 515 -11.64 -5.03 40.21
CA GLY A 515 -10.63 -4.19 40.87
C GLY A 515 -9.38 -4.94 41.28
N ASP A 516 -9.24 -6.20 40.88
CA ASP A 516 -8.02 -6.98 41.09
C ASP A 516 -6.89 -6.45 40.22
N GLU A 517 -5.72 -6.33 40.82
CA GLU A 517 -4.51 -5.90 40.13
C GLU A 517 -3.53 -7.06 40.02
N PHE A 518 -3.00 -7.27 38.81
CA PHE A 518 -1.99 -8.30 38.60
C PHE A 518 -0.89 -7.81 37.63
N HIS A 519 0.27 -8.46 37.73
CA HIS A 519 1.43 -8.16 36.92
C HIS A 519 1.90 -9.42 36.21
N LEU A 520 2.36 -9.26 34.98
CA LEU A 520 3.00 -10.32 34.23
C LEU A 520 4.53 -10.09 34.21
N PRO A 521 5.33 -11.15 34.18
CA PRO A 521 6.77 -11.03 34.00
C PRO A 521 7.11 -10.23 32.73
N SER A 522 8.21 -9.49 32.75
CA SER A 522 8.60 -8.62 31.63
C SER A 522 8.91 -9.37 30.33
N ASP A 523 9.21 -10.66 30.41
CA ASP A 523 9.47 -11.58 29.30
C ASP A 523 8.24 -12.42 28.90
N ASP A 524 7.09 -12.21 29.54
CA ASP A 524 5.86 -12.95 29.26
C ASP A 524 5.32 -12.58 27.85
N PRO A 525 5.08 -13.59 26.98
CA PRO A 525 4.51 -13.34 25.66
C PRO A 525 3.14 -12.67 25.67
N ALA A 526 2.30 -12.90 26.72
CA ALA A 526 1.01 -12.23 26.88
C ALA A 526 1.20 -10.75 27.14
N LEU A 527 2.15 -10.36 28.02
CA LEU A 527 2.49 -8.95 28.26
C LEU A 527 2.95 -8.26 26.97
N HIS A 528 3.80 -8.93 26.18
CA HIS A 528 4.25 -8.39 24.91
C HIS A 528 3.11 -8.17 23.90
N LEU A 529 2.04 -8.98 23.94
CA LEU A 529 0.85 -8.74 23.12
C LEU A 529 0.05 -7.54 23.62
N ILE A 530 -0.14 -7.42 24.92
CA ILE A 530 -0.83 -6.31 25.56
C ILE A 530 -0.11 -4.98 25.30
N GLN A 531 1.22 -4.97 25.41
CA GLN A 531 2.04 -3.80 25.06
C GLN A 531 1.90 -3.45 23.59
N HIS A 532 1.94 -4.43 22.70
CA HIS A 532 1.83 -4.20 21.25
C HIS A 532 0.47 -3.57 20.91
N ILE A 533 -0.65 -4.05 21.45
CA ILE A 533 -1.97 -3.47 21.16
C ILE A 533 -2.12 -2.07 21.75
N ARG A 534 -1.58 -1.84 22.97
CA ARG A 534 -1.55 -0.52 23.61
C ARG A 534 -0.72 0.48 22.78
N ASP A 535 0.49 0.10 22.39
CA ASP A 535 1.40 0.97 21.63
C ASP A 535 0.82 1.32 20.25
N GLU A 536 0.14 0.37 19.57
CA GLU A 536 -0.60 0.65 18.34
C GLU A 536 -1.74 1.64 18.57
N SER A 537 -2.48 1.54 19.70
CA SER A 537 -3.53 2.50 20.04
C SER A 537 -2.96 3.90 20.25
N HIS A 538 -1.92 4.01 21.04
CA HIS A 538 -1.23 5.27 21.32
C HIS A 538 -0.64 5.89 20.04
N ASN A 539 0.06 5.12 19.22
CA ASN A 539 0.59 5.58 17.94
C ASN A 539 -0.51 6.02 16.97
N HIS A 540 -1.65 5.34 16.98
CA HIS A 540 -2.79 5.70 16.16
C HIS A 540 -3.38 7.05 16.59
N ALA A 541 -3.50 7.32 17.90
CA ALA A 541 -3.92 8.60 18.45
C ALA A 541 -2.96 9.74 18.07
N ILE A 542 -1.64 9.55 18.31
CA ILE A 542 -0.59 10.55 17.99
C ILE A 542 -0.60 10.92 16.51
N ALA A 543 -0.73 9.93 15.60
CA ALA A 543 -0.80 10.20 14.16
C ALA A 543 -2.02 11.08 13.80
N GLY A 544 -3.15 10.95 14.54
CA GLY A 544 -4.32 11.82 14.43
C GLY A 544 -4.01 13.26 14.81
N HIS A 545 -3.33 13.45 15.94
CA HIS A 545 -2.91 14.77 16.38
C HIS A 545 -1.94 15.46 15.43
N ARG A 546 -0.94 14.73 14.92
CA ARG A 546 0.00 15.27 13.91
C ARG A 546 -0.71 15.73 12.65
N ALA A 547 -1.67 14.96 12.16
CA ALA A 547 -2.48 15.32 10.99
C ALA A 547 -3.35 16.56 11.25
N LYS A 548 -3.95 16.67 12.43
CA LYS A 548 -4.77 17.81 12.85
C LYS A 548 -3.92 19.07 13.03
N ARG A 549 -2.77 19.00 13.77
CA ARG A 549 -1.82 20.11 13.91
C ARG A 549 -1.29 20.59 12.55
N GLY A 550 -1.02 19.67 11.62
CA GLY A 550 -0.62 20.02 10.24
C GLY A 550 -1.69 20.82 9.50
N LYS A 551 -2.97 20.55 9.75
CA LYS A 551 -4.11 21.33 9.25
C LYS A 551 -4.23 22.67 10.00
N THR A 552 -4.20 22.68 11.33
CA THR A 552 -4.37 23.88 12.16
C THR A 552 -3.22 24.88 11.98
N ARG A 553 -1.95 24.42 11.91
CA ARG A 553 -0.81 25.31 11.60
C ARG A 553 -0.90 25.96 10.23
N LYS A 554 -1.53 25.30 9.25
CA LYS A 554 -1.79 25.86 7.93
C LYS A 554 -2.93 26.86 7.90
N THR A 555 -3.85 26.78 8.87
CA THR A 555 -5.05 27.64 8.95
C THR A 555 -4.91 28.79 9.92
N SER A 556 -4.19 28.64 11.03
CA SER A 556 -4.17 29.64 12.12
C SER A 556 -3.59 31.01 11.75
N ALA A 557 -2.56 31.05 10.89
CA ALA A 557 -1.95 32.32 10.45
C ALA A 557 -2.83 33.16 9.51
N LEU A 558 -3.88 32.57 8.93
CA LEU A 558 -4.81 33.22 8.03
C LEU A 558 -6.22 33.35 8.60
N GLU A 559 -6.48 32.78 9.78
CA GLU A 559 -7.82 32.76 10.38
C GLU A 559 -8.23 34.09 11.02
N GLY A 560 -7.26 34.86 11.47
CA GLY A 560 -7.50 36.19 12.07
C GLY A 560 -7.61 37.32 11.06
N ILE A 561 -7.45 37.05 9.76
CA ILE A 561 -7.44 38.10 8.73
C ILE A 561 -8.88 38.34 8.24
N GLU A 562 -9.40 39.53 8.50
CA GLU A 562 -10.74 39.93 8.07
C GLU A 562 -10.87 39.83 6.54
N GLY A 563 -11.98 39.25 6.06
CA GLY A 563 -12.21 38.99 4.63
C GLY A 563 -11.58 37.71 4.08
N VAL A 564 -10.78 36.94 4.87
CA VAL A 564 -10.14 35.71 4.42
C VAL A 564 -10.86 34.47 4.96
N GLY A 565 -12.01 34.15 4.37
CA GLY A 565 -12.79 32.95 4.71
C GLY A 565 -12.15 31.63 4.20
N PRO A 566 -12.72 30.45 4.55
CA PRO A 566 -12.13 29.13 4.24
C PRO A 566 -11.79 28.91 2.78
N LYS A 567 -12.63 29.36 1.84
CA LYS A 567 -12.42 29.25 0.40
C LYS A 567 -11.22 30.09 -0.07
N ARG A 568 -11.13 31.32 0.39
CA ARG A 568 -10.01 32.23 0.07
C ARG A 568 -8.70 31.75 0.66
N ARG A 569 -8.71 31.21 1.89
CA ARG A 569 -7.53 30.56 2.52
C ARG A 569 -7.01 29.40 1.71
N GLN A 570 -7.91 28.51 1.28
CA GLN A 570 -7.54 27.38 0.44
C GLN A 570 -6.98 27.82 -0.91
N ALA A 571 -7.58 28.86 -1.53
CA ALA A 571 -7.10 29.42 -2.78
C ALA A 571 -5.70 30.05 -2.62
N LEU A 572 -5.47 30.84 -1.57
CA LEU A 572 -4.16 31.43 -1.26
C LEU A 572 -3.08 30.38 -1.09
N LEU A 573 -3.30 29.38 -0.24
CA LEU A 573 -2.31 28.31 0.02
C LEU A 573 -2.06 27.43 -1.21
N LYS A 574 -3.08 27.17 -2.01
CA LYS A 574 -2.96 26.40 -3.24
C LYS A 574 -2.21 27.17 -4.32
N TYR A 575 -2.47 28.46 -4.42
CA TYR A 575 -1.91 29.34 -5.45
C TYR A 575 -0.44 29.64 -5.22
N THR A 576 -0.04 29.89 -3.97
CA THR A 576 1.34 30.20 -3.61
C THR A 576 2.20 28.96 -3.33
N GLY A 577 1.58 27.79 -3.14
CA GLY A 577 2.28 26.53 -2.83
C GLY A 577 2.52 26.30 -1.32
N GLY A 578 1.92 27.12 -0.45
CA GLY A 578 1.96 26.95 1.01
C GLY A 578 2.14 28.26 1.77
N LEU A 579 2.01 28.16 3.11
CA LEU A 579 2.06 29.34 3.97
C LEU A 579 3.42 30.07 3.97
N GLN A 580 4.51 29.32 3.89
CA GLN A 580 5.87 29.90 3.84
C GLN A 580 6.08 30.71 2.57
N GLU A 581 5.57 30.24 1.47
CA GLU A 581 5.64 30.92 0.18
C GLU A 581 4.68 32.12 0.15
N LEU A 582 3.51 32.00 0.78
CA LEU A 582 2.57 33.11 0.92
C LEU A 582 3.18 34.25 1.78
N LYS A 583 3.90 33.93 2.86
CA LYS A 583 4.65 34.92 3.65
C LYS A 583 5.74 35.66 2.87
N ARG A 584 6.24 35.06 1.81
CA ARG A 584 7.28 35.62 0.92
C ARG A 584 6.71 36.29 -0.31
N ALA A 585 5.43 36.12 -0.60
CA ALA A 585 4.77 36.67 -1.77
C ALA A 585 4.62 38.19 -1.64
N SER A 586 4.70 38.90 -2.78
CA SER A 586 4.40 40.33 -2.83
C SER A 586 2.89 40.58 -2.84
N VAL A 587 2.47 41.82 -2.62
CA VAL A 587 1.05 42.24 -2.70
C VAL A 587 0.47 41.91 -4.07
N GLU A 588 1.24 42.16 -5.15
CA GLU A 588 0.84 41.86 -6.51
C GLU A 588 0.68 40.35 -6.78
N GLU A 589 1.52 39.53 -6.17
CA GLU A 589 1.40 38.07 -6.26
C GLU A 589 0.16 37.58 -5.52
N ILE A 590 -0.14 38.12 -4.33
CA ILE A 590 -1.32 37.79 -3.54
C ILE A 590 -2.61 38.23 -4.25
N ALA A 591 -2.60 39.44 -4.88
CA ALA A 591 -3.74 39.98 -5.61
C ALA A 591 -4.12 39.13 -6.86
N LYS A 592 -3.20 38.34 -7.41
CA LYS A 592 -3.48 37.43 -8.54
C LYS A 592 -4.29 36.18 -8.13
N VAL A 593 -4.50 35.94 -6.82
CA VAL A 593 -5.28 34.81 -6.34
C VAL A 593 -6.76 35.04 -6.64
N PRO A 594 -7.47 34.10 -7.31
CA PRO A 594 -8.88 34.25 -7.62
C PRO A 594 -9.71 34.56 -6.36
N GLY A 595 -10.45 35.66 -6.40
CA GLY A 595 -11.30 36.14 -5.30
C GLY A 595 -10.59 36.99 -4.24
N ILE A 596 -9.35 37.43 -4.49
CA ILE A 596 -8.60 38.36 -3.65
C ILE A 596 -8.47 39.71 -4.42
N SER A 597 -8.98 40.78 -3.84
CA SER A 597 -8.80 42.16 -4.35
C SER A 597 -7.42 42.69 -3.91
N HIS A 598 -6.95 43.72 -4.58
CA HIS A 598 -5.66 44.37 -4.25
C HIS A 598 -5.65 44.87 -2.80
N SER A 599 -6.75 45.49 -2.32
CA SER A 599 -6.89 45.97 -0.95
C SER A 599 -6.85 44.79 0.07
N LEU A 600 -7.48 43.67 -0.24
CA LEU A 600 -7.42 42.49 0.60
C LEU A 600 -6.02 41.83 0.58
N ALA A 601 -5.30 41.90 -0.55
CA ALA A 601 -3.92 41.43 -0.66
C ALA A 601 -2.97 42.24 0.22
N GLU A 602 -3.16 43.53 0.31
CA GLU A 602 -2.40 44.43 1.22
C GLU A 602 -2.63 44.04 2.69
N ILE A 603 -3.88 43.83 3.10
CA ILE A 603 -4.24 43.38 4.47
C ILE A 603 -3.57 42.05 4.79
N ILE A 604 -3.64 41.08 3.86
CA ILE A 604 -3.01 39.77 4.02
C ILE A 604 -1.49 39.92 4.14
N TYR A 605 -0.87 40.73 3.29
CA TYR A 605 0.57 40.96 3.32
C TYR A 605 1.04 41.58 4.63
N GLN A 606 0.34 42.60 5.13
CA GLN A 606 0.64 43.22 6.42
C GLN A 606 0.48 42.25 7.60
N ALA A 607 -0.62 41.50 7.64
CA ALA A 607 -0.90 40.52 8.67
C ALA A 607 0.10 39.35 8.72
N LEU A 608 0.73 39.02 7.60
CA LEU A 608 1.71 37.92 7.53
C LEU A 608 3.15 38.34 7.78
N LYS A 609 3.44 39.65 7.81
CA LYS A 609 4.76 40.23 8.14
C LYS A 609 4.91 40.64 9.61
N GLN A 610 3.80 40.77 10.31
CA GLN A 610 3.79 40.86 11.78
C GLN A 610 4.03 39.47 12.39
#